data_8662830f1cac0a6d7a58e715ffcb810e
#
_entry.id   8662830f1cac0a6d7a58e715ffcb810e
#
_cell.length_a   1.000
_cell.length_b   1.000
_cell.length_c   1.000
_cell.angle_alpha   90.00
_cell.angle_beta   90.00
_cell.angle_gamma   90.00
#
_symmetry.space_group_name_H-M   'P 1'
#
loop_
_entity.id
_entity.type
_entity.pdbx_description
1 polymer ?
#
loop_
_entity_poly.entity_id
_entity_poly.type
_entity_poly.pdbx_seq_one_letter_code
_entity_poly.pdbx_strand_id
1 'polypeptide(L)'
;MRKAFILSAVLLVGMLLTGSSAQAQTVRAADATRQLRPVIVQGAMDLEIKKLASRLDKVTVEKVGGWTFWRGTVDGYPVIVSKTMKGMSNAAAATVIAAEHYRPVAIVNQGTAGGHVPELHVFDIVLGKYSVNLGAFKTRFRKRGQGSDFLEWKPLDLMVSEGSAGEDPNEHNMHRFKGDEQLLAAAESVTHLYRKGKVVAGVIGSADFWNSELDRIQWLHSRYDTSAEEMETASAAQIAGFFQVPFLGIRVLSNNITNDGRYDAKTGEACQDYVYDVVKAYIATLKR
;
A
#
# COMPACT_ATOMS: atom_id res chain seq x y z
N MET A 1 9.26 -57.08 -63.95
CA MET A 1 8.24 -58.20 -63.85
C MET A 1 7.40 -57.88 -62.62
N ARG A 2 6.17 -57.51 -62.88
CA ARG A 2 4.93 -58.04 -62.29
C ARG A 2 4.83 -57.97 -60.76
N LYS A 3 3.91 -57.19 -60.35
CA LYS A 3 2.55 -57.34 -59.77
C LYS A 3 2.61 -57.15 -58.24
N ALA A 4 1.69 -56.63 -57.51
CA ALA A 4 0.25 -56.49 -57.65
C ALA A 4 -0.30 -55.44 -56.75
N PHE A 5 -1.37 -54.76 -57.16
CA PHE A 5 -2.37 -54.07 -56.39
C PHE A 5 -3.04 -55.00 -55.37
N ILE A 6 -3.29 -54.52 -54.16
CA ILE A 6 -4.51 -54.88 -53.44
C ILE A 6 -5.02 -53.63 -52.69
N LEU A 7 -6.24 -53.30 -53.02
CA LEU A 7 -7.19 -52.35 -52.45
C LEU A 7 -7.68 -52.90 -51.10
N SER A 8 -7.85 -52.06 -50.11
CA SER A 8 -8.90 -52.26 -49.10
C SER A 8 -9.31 -50.94 -48.50
N ALA A 9 -10.47 -50.53 -48.94
CA ALA A 9 -11.30 -49.56 -48.23
C ALA A 9 -11.86 -50.21 -46.94
N VAL A 10 -12.35 -49.39 -46.01
CA VAL A 10 -13.10 -49.57 -44.78
C VAL A 10 -12.27 -48.99 -43.61
N LEU A 11 -12.63 -47.89 -43.03
CA LEU A 11 -13.76 -47.54 -42.19
C LEU A 11 -13.82 -46.05 -41.95
N LEU A 12 -14.85 -45.45 -42.42
CA LEU A 12 -15.27 -44.12 -42.05
C LEU A 12 -16.51 -44.27 -41.15
N VAL A 13 -16.31 -44.52 -39.86
CA VAL A 13 -17.37 -44.34 -38.82
C VAL A 13 -16.62 -44.21 -37.47
N GLY A 14 -16.69 -43.05 -36.83
CA GLY A 14 -16.18 -42.91 -35.45
C GLY A 14 -15.65 -41.54 -35.07
N MET A 15 -16.08 -40.45 -35.69
CA MET A 15 -15.69 -39.10 -35.26
C MET A 15 -16.93 -38.19 -35.12
N LEU A 16 -17.84 -38.52 -34.22
CA LEU A 16 -18.99 -37.65 -33.92
C LEU A 16 -19.43 -37.71 -32.44
N LEU A 17 -18.59 -38.04 -31.49
CA LEU A 17 -18.98 -38.01 -30.07
C LEU A 17 -17.94 -37.45 -29.10
N THR A 18 -16.91 -36.69 -29.55
CA THR A 18 -15.92 -36.11 -28.63
C THR A 18 -15.98 -34.58 -28.52
N GLY A 19 -16.92 -33.94 -29.21
CA GLY A 19 -17.05 -32.46 -29.21
C GLY A 19 -17.75 -31.86 -27.99
N SER A 20 -18.56 -32.62 -27.26
CA SER A 20 -19.39 -32.08 -26.17
C SER A 20 -18.68 -32.02 -24.79
N SER A 21 -17.67 -32.87 -24.60
CA SER A 21 -16.96 -32.92 -23.29
C SER A 21 -15.88 -31.84 -23.13
N ALA A 22 -15.23 -31.47 -24.23
CA ALA A 22 -14.20 -30.42 -24.21
C ALA A 22 -14.78 -29.01 -24.02
N GLN A 23 -15.95 -28.75 -24.65
CA GLN A 23 -16.65 -27.48 -24.49
C GLN A 23 -17.30 -27.33 -23.11
N ALA A 24 -17.81 -28.41 -22.51
CA ALA A 24 -18.31 -28.43 -21.14
C ALA A 24 -17.18 -28.29 -20.10
N GLN A 25 -15.98 -28.77 -20.38
CA GLN A 25 -14.79 -28.59 -19.52
C GLN A 25 -14.23 -27.16 -19.62
N THR A 26 -14.22 -26.53 -20.79
CA THR A 26 -13.80 -25.13 -20.94
C THR A 26 -14.81 -24.15 -20.34
N VAL A 27 -16.10 -24.41 -20.41
CA VAL A 27 -17.14 -23.60 -19.76
C VAL A 27 -17.10 -23.81 -18.23
N ARG A 28 -16.86 -25.03 -17.74
CA ARG A 28 -16.65 -25.31 -16.31
C ARG A 28 -15.33 -24.74 -15.75
N ALA A 29 -14.28 -24.65 -16.56
CA ALA A 29 -13.05 -23.98 -16.16
C ALA A 29 -13.18 -22.44 -16.15
N ALA A 30 -14.06 -21.87 -16.97
CA ALA A 30 -14.37 -20.43 -16.97
C ALA A 30 -15.33 -20.03 -15.84
N ASP A 31 -16.13 -20.98 -15.34
CA ASP A 31 -17.06 -20.79 -14.21
C ASP A 31 -16.44 -21.21 -12.86
N ALA A 32 -15.17 -21.68 -12.87
CA ALA A 32 -14.37 -21.91 -11.67
C ALA A 32 -14.10 -20.58 -11.00
N THR A 33 -15.16 -20.10 -10.29
CA THR A 33 -15.13 -19.08 -9.26
C THR A 33 -14.16 -17.93 -9.59
N ARG A 34 -14.69 -16.86 -10.11
CA ARG A 34 -14.06 -15.53 -10.06
C ARG A 34 -13.90 -15.20 -8.58
N GLN A 35 -12.93 -15.84 -7.94
CA GLN A 35 -12.64 -15.63 -6.53
C GLN A 35 -12.36 -14.14 -6.35
N LEU A 36 -13.19 -13.46 -5.58
CA LEU A 36 -13.02 -12.03 -5.33
C LEU A 36 -11.61 -11.80 -4.79
N ARG A 37 -10.88 -10.92 -5.42
CA ARG A 37 -9.55 -10.49 -4.97
C ARG A 37 -9.71 -9.63 -3.72
N PRO A 38 -8.91 -9.84 -2.65
CA PRO A 38 -9.11 -9.13 -1.39
C PRO A 38 -8.68 -7.67 -1.45
N VAL A 39 -9.24 -6.84 -0.58
CA VAL A 39 -8.62 -5.59 -0.14
C VAL A 39 -7.65 -5.92 0.98
N ILE A 40 -6.42 -5.39 0.90
CA ILE A 40 -5.43 -5.57 1.98
C ILE A 40 -5.29 -4.27 2.77
N VAL A 41 -5.31 -4.39 4.10
CA VAL A 41 -5.00 -3.31 5.03
C VAL A 41 -3.71 -3.65 5.75
N GLN A 42 -2.71 -2.80 5.63
CA GLN A 42 -1.40 -2.94 6.26
C GLN A 42 -1.26 -1.99 7.44
N GLY A 43 -0.55 -2.42 8.47
CA GLY A 43 -0.09 -1.57 9.56
C GLY A 43 1.15 -2.19 10.20
N ALA A 44 2.03 -1.36 10.76
CA ALA A 44 3.33 -1.79 11.23
C ALA A 44 3.28 -2.51 12.59
N MET A 45 2.46 -2.03 13.49
CA MET A 45 2.43 -2.43 14.89
C MET A 45 1.09 -3.06 15.29
N ASP A 46 1.11 -3.85 16.35
CA ASP A 46 -0.10 -4.46 16.91
C ASP A 46 -1.18 -3.41 17.22
N LEU A 47 -0.78 -2.26 17.77
CA LEU A 47 -1.70 -1.17 18.10
C LEU A 47 -2.34 -0.51 16.86
N GLU A 48 -1.80 -0.77 15.68
CA GLU A 48 -2.31 -0.23 14.42
C GLU A 48 -3.17 -1.22 13.65
N ILE A 49 -3.17 -2.53 14.02
CA ILE A 49 -3.87 -3.54 13.22
C ILE A 49 -4.83 -4.43 14.00
N LYS A 50 -4.62 -4.65 15.30
CA LYS A 50 -5.38 -5.66 16.07
C LYS A 50 -6.87 -5.37 16.15
N LYS A 51 -7.24 -4.10 16.32
CA LYS A 51 -8.64 -3.69 16.38
C LYS A 51 -9.37 -3.96 15.06
N LEU A 52 -8.75 -3.61 13.93
CA LEU A 52 -9.31 -3.86 12.61
C LEU A 52 -9.39 -5.36 12.31
N ALA A 53 -8.32 -6.11 12.62
CA ALA A 53 -8.30 -7.56 12.44
C ALA A 53 -9.42 -8.26 13.25
N SER A 54 -9.72 -7.78 14.47
CA SER A 54 -10.79 -8.33 15.30
C SER A 54 -12.22 -8.03 14.78
N ARG A 55 -12.35 -7.08 13.85
CA ARG A 55 -13.64 -6.72 13.22
C ARG A 55 -13.93 -7.49 11.93
N LEU A 56 -13.00 -8.31 11.47
CA LEU A 56 -13.24 -9.18 10.32
C LEU A 56 -14.14 -10.35 10.71
N ASP A 57 -15.06 -10.73 9.83
CA ASP A 57 -15.85 -11.95 9.98
C ASP A 57 -15.02 -13.16 9.51
N LYS A 58 -15.24 -14.32 10.16
CA LYS A 58 -14.64 -15.63 9.80
C LYS A 58 -13.10 -15.58 9.71
N VAL A 59 -12.47 -14.98 10.71
CA VAL A 59 -11.01 -14.75 10.72
C VAL A 59 -10.22 -16.05 10.75
N THR A 60 -9.25 -16.14 9.87
CA THR A 60 -8.14 -17.13 9.91
C THR A 60 -6.81 -16.39 9.92
N VAL A 61 -5.81 -16.97 10.58
CA VAL A 61 -4.47 -16.36 10.70
C VAL A 61 -3.48 -17.20 9.92
N GLU A 62 -2.71 -16.54 9.08
CA GLU A 62 -1.67 -17.16 8.27
C GLU A 62 -0.33 -16.45 8.51
N LYS A 63 0.76 -17.20 8.49
CA LYS A 63 2.12 -16.65 8.49
C LYS A 63 2.82 -17.02 7.19
N VAL A 64 3.36 -16.01 6.53
CA VAL A 64 4.18 -16.18 5.33
C VAL A 64 5.54 -15.54 5.59
N GLY A 65 6.58 -16.36 5.66
CA GLY A 65 7.87 -15.91 6.20
C GLY A 65 7.73 -15.41 7.64
N GLY A 66 8.21 -14.21 7.89
CA GLY A 66 8.12 -13.55 9.21
C GLY A 66 6.84 -12.72 9.41
N TRP A 67 5.98 -12.60 8.41
CA TRP A 67 4.81 -11.72 8.43
C TRP A 67 3.51 -12.44 8.74
N THR A 68 2.60 -11.75 9.44
CA THR A 68 1.29 -12.30 9.84
C THR A 68 0.18 -11.62 9.07
N PHE A 69 -0.77 -12.43 8.58
CA PHE A 69 -1.93 -12.01 7.81
C PHE A 69 -3.21 -12.56 8.47
N TRP A 70 -4.17 -11.68 8.78
CA TRP A 70 -5.50 -12.04 9.25
C TRP A 70 -6.45 -11.96 8.07
N ARG A 71 -6.96 -13.10 7.63
CA ARG A 71 -7.87 -13.22 6.48
C ARG A 71 -9.30 -13.35 6.98
N GLY A 72 -10.21 -12.59 6.44
CA GLY A 72 -11.62 -12.63 6.79
C GLY A 72 -12.46 -11.86 5.79
N THR A 73 -13.62 -11.37 6.21
CA THR A 73 -14.51 -10.58 5.36
C THR A 73 -15.01 -9.32 6.08
N VAL A 74 -15.33 -8.29 5.28
CA VAL A 74 -16.09 -7.11 5.70
C VAL A 74 -17.31 -7.02 4.77
N ASP A 75 -18.51 -7.04 5.34
CA ASP A 75 -19.78 -7.08 4.58
C ASP A 75 -19.77 -8.19 3.49
N GLY A 76 -19.17 -9.35 3.82
CA GLY A 76 -19.05 -10.51 2.94
C GLY A 76 -17.99 -10.42 1.85
N TYR A 77 -17.26 -9.30 1.74
CA TYR A 77 -16.15 -9.12 0.79
C TYR A 77 -14.80 -9.51 1.43
N PRO A 78 -13.91 -10.22 0.72
CA PRO A 78 -12.62 -10.65 1.30
C PRO A 78 -11.74 -9.45 1.66
N VAL A 79 -11.26 -9.44 2.89
CA VAL A 79 -10.32 -8.45 3.42
C VAL A 79 -9.21 -9.17 4.18
N ILE A 80 -8.00 -8.70 4.02
CA ILE A 80 -6.83 -9.21 4.72
C ILE A 80 -6.18 -8.05 5.48
N VAL A 81 -5.95 -8.24 6.78
CA VAL A 81 -5.13 -7.33 7.58
C VAL A 81 -3.72 -7.90 7.65
N SER A 82 -2.70 -7.08 7.40
CA SER A 82 -1.29 -7.47 7.37
C SER A 82 -0.49 -6.68 8.40
N LYS A 83 0.27 -7.38 9.23
CA LYS A 83 1.28 -6.77 10.09
C LYS A 83 2.60 -6.69 9.32
N THR A 84 2.97 -5.47 8.92
CA THR A 84 4.20 -5.25 8.13
C THR A 84 5.47 -5.24 8.97
N MET A 85 5.38 -4.94 10.26
CA MET A 85 6.47 -4.48 11.13
C MET A 85 7.00 -3.10 10.70
N LYS A 86 7.72 -2.42 11.60
CA LYS A 86 8.21 -1.06 11.34
C LYS A 86 9.35 -1.04 10.32
N GLY A 87 9.36 0.01 9.53
CA GLY A 87 10.46 0.33 8.64
C GLY A 87 10.19 0.00 7.17
N MET A 88 10.87 0.75 6.31
CA MET A 88 10.66 0.73 4.86
C MET A 88 10.94 -0.66 4.26
N SER A 89 11.99 -1.33 4.69
CA SER A 89 12.34 -2.68 4.22
C SER A 89 11.27 -3.71 4.57
N ASN A 90 10.74 -3.64 5.79
CA ASN A 90 9.68 -4.53 6.25
C ASN A 90 8.37 -4.29 5.49
N ALA A 91 8.01 -3.02 5.30
CA ALA A 91 6.81 -2.65 4.55
C ALA A 91 6.90 -3.08 3.08
N ALA A 92 8.05 -2.87 2.43
CA ALA A 92 8.29 -3.31 1.06
C ALA A 92 8.14 -4.84 0.95
N ALA A 93 8.81 -5.62 1.79
CA ALA A 93 8.76 -7.07 1.77
C ALA A 93 7.34 -7.61 2.03
N ALA A 94 6.63 -7.06 3.02
CA ALA A 94 5.24 -7.43 3.30
C ALA A 94 4.31 -7.10 2.12
N THR A 95 4.58 -6.01 1.40
CA THR A 95 3.80 -5.61 0.22
C THR A 95 4.05 -6.52 -0.97
N VAL A 96 5.30 -6.96 -1.21
CA VAL A 96 5.62 -7.99 -2.23
C VAL A 96 4.85 -9.28 -1.94
N ILE A 97 4.93 -9.77 -0.70
CA ILE A 97 4.19 -10.98 -0.28
C ILE A 97 2.69 -10.81 -0.49
N ALA A 98 2.16 -9.65 -0.09
CA ALA A 98 0.74 -9.34 -0.26
C ALA A 98 0.31 -9.35 -1.72
N ALA A 99 1.09 -8.74 -2.62
CA ALA A 99 0.80 -8.67 -4.04
C ALA A 99 0.89 -10.05 -4.72
N GLU A 100 1.96 -10.79 -4.47
CA GLU A 100 2.21 -12.10 -5.10
C GLU A 100 1.27 -13.18 -4.57
N HIS A 101 1.11 -13.27 -3.25
CA HIS A 101 0.39 -14.39 -2.63
C HIS A 101 -1.13 -14.21 -2.69
N TYR A 102 -1.62 -12.98 -2.53
CA TYR A 102 -3.06 -12.71 -2.45
C TYR A 102 -3.64 -11.97 -3.65
N ARG A 103 -2.81 -11.37 -4.50
CA ARG A 103 -3.24 -10.63 -5.70
C ARG A 103 -4.36 -9.62 -5.40
N PRO A 104 -4.18 -8.68 -4.48
CA PRO A 104 -5.25 -7.81 -4.01
C PRO A 104 -5.82 -6.91 -5.11
N VAL A 105 -7.07 -6.45 -4.92
CA VAL A 105 -7.65 -5.38 -5.75
C VAL A 105 -7.14 -4.01 -5.33
N ALA A 106 -6.76 -3.86 -4.07
CA ALA A 106 -6.24 -2.61 -3.50
C ALA A 106 -5.47 -2.88 -2.20
N ILE A 107 -4.54 -1.97 -1.86
CA ILE A 107 -3.81 -1.96 -0.59
C ILE A 107 -4.02 -0.59 0.08
N VAL A 108 -4.45 -0.61 1.35
CA VAL A 108 -4.46 0.55 2.24
C VAL A 108 -3.37 0.35 3.28
N ASN A 109 -2.36 1.21 3.29
CA ASN A 109 -1.31 1.20 4.32
C ASN A 109 -1.62 2.29 5.34
N GLN A 110 -1.86 1.90 6.60
CA GLN A 110 -2.35 2.79 7.63
C GLN A 110 -1.50 2.71 8.91
N GLY A 111 -1.58 3.75 9.73
CA GLY A 111 -0.87 3.79 10.99
C GLY A 111 -0.74 5.19 11.57
N THR A 112 0.21 5.33 12.48
CA THR A 112 0.53 6.58 13.16
C THR A 112 1.66 7.34 12.45
N ALA A 113 1.71 8.67 12.61
CA ALA A 113 2.76 9.52 12.04
C ALA A 113 3.03 10.76 12.92
N GLY A 114 4.21 11.35 12.75
CA GLY A 114 4.52 12.70 13.23
C GLY A 114 3.97 13.76 12.26
N GLY A 115 3.32 14.80 12.80
CA GLY A 115 2.77 15.88 11.99
C GLY A 115 3.81 16.94 11.61
N HIS A 116 3.80 17.37 10.35
CA HIS A 116 4.66 18.44 9.83
C HIS A 116 3.94 19.78 9.68
N VAL A 117 2.63 19.75 9.48
CA VAL A 117 1.80 20.96 9.31
C VAL A 117 1.40 21.51 10.68
N PRO A 118 1.75 22.77 11.02
CA PRO A 118 1.48 23.33 12.36
C PRO A 118 0.00 23.44 12.73
N GLU A 119 -0.89 23.55 11.73
CA GLU A 119 -2.34 23.68 11.91
C GLU A 119 -3.06 22.33 12.12
N LEU A 120 -2.36 21.24 11.94
CA LEU A 120 -2.86 19.90 12.23
C LEU A 120 -2.45 19.49 13.65
N HIS A 121 -3.30 18.70 14.29
CA HIS A 121 -3.13 18.30 15.67
C HIS A 121 -3.15 16.77 15.81
N VAL A 122 -2.75 16.30 16.98
CA VAL A 122 -2.89 14.88 17.33
C VAL A 122 -4.34 14.44 17.15
N PHE A 123 -4.54 13.27 16.59
CA PHE A 123 -5.79 12.69 16.05
C PHE A 123 -6.23 13.22 14.67
N ASP A 124 -5.65 14.27 14.10
CA ASP A 124 -5.94 14.57 12.70
C ASP A 124 -5.40 13.48 11.77
N ILE A 125 -6.08 13.26 10.66
CA ILE A 125 -5.72 12.23 9.68
C ILE A 125 -5.23 12.89 8.39
N VAL A 126 -4.12 12.37 7.87
CA VAL A 126 -3.59 12.71 6.55
C VAL A 126 -3.87 11.54 5.59
N LEU A 127 -4.62 11.82 4.53
CA LEU A 127 -4.80 10.93 3.38
C LEU A 127 -3.66 11.15 2.40
N GLY A 128 -2.91 10.12 2.09
CA GLY A 128 -1.74 10.18 1.22
C GLY A 128 -2.09 10.41 -0.25
N LYS A 129 -2.49 11.65 -0.60
CA LYS A 129 -2.60 12.05 -2.00
C LYS A 129 -1.30 11.78 -2.75
N TYR A 130 -0.19 11.96 -2.05
CA TYR A 130 1.14 11.52 -2.48
C TYR A 130 1.91 10.93 -1.29
N SER A 131 2.88 10.09 -1.59
CA SER A 131 3.93 9.69 -0.63
C SER A 131 5.31 9.90 -1.23
N VAL A 132 6.31 10.20 -0.37
CA VAL A 132 7.68 10.49 -0.76
C VAL A 132 8.66 9.78 0.16
N ASN A 133 9.80 9.34 -0.39
CA ASN A 133 10.87 8.74 0.40
C ASN A 133 11.81 9.82 0.95
N LEU A 134 11.72 10.10 2.25
CA LEU A 134 12.55 11.08 2.95
C LEU A 134 13.91 10.52 3.42
N GLY A 135 14.20 9.26 3.16
CA GLY A 135 15.50 8.63 3.42
C GLY A 135 16.45 8.67 2.22
N ALA A 136 15.99 9.12 1.07
CA ALA A 136 16.75 9.11 -0.19
C ALA A 136 17.34 10.48 -0.50
N PHE A 137 18.48 10.78 0.11
CA PHE A 137 19.22 12.03 -0.11
C PHE A 137 20.67 11.77 -0.45
N LYS A 138 21.24 12.67 -1.26
CA LYS A 138 22.67 12.80 -1.44
C LYS A 138 23.18 14.09 -0.79
N THR A 139 24.36 13.99 -0.16
CA THR A 139 25.01 15.11 0.50
C THR A 139 26.23 15.54 -0.30
N ARG A 140 26.62 16.82 -0.20
CA ARG A 140 27.91 17.24 -0.77
C ARG A 140 29.06 16.71 0.09
N PHE A 141 30.23 16.55 -0.51
CA PHE A 141 31.44 16.21 0.21
C PHE A 141 31.81 17.31 1.21
N ARG A 142 32.05 16.95 2.46
CA ARG A 142 32.54 17.82 3.52
C ARG A 142 33.77 17.21 4.19
N LYS A 143 34.73 18.03 4.53
CA LYS A 143 35.90 17.59 5.29
C LYS A 143 35.55 17.31 6.74
N ARG A 144 36.36 16.49 7.41
CA ARG A 144 36.22 16.22 8.84
C ARG A 144 36.16 17.52 9.63
N GLY A 145 35.22 17.63 10.55
CA GLY A 145 35.02 18.81 11.40
C GLY A 145 34.12 19.90 10.79
N GLN A 146 33.68 19.77 9.53
CA GLN A 146 32.75 20.73 8.90
C GLN A 146 31.26 20.47 9.23
N GLY A 147 30.98 19.38 9.95
CA GLY A 147 29.61 19.03 10.35
C GLY A 147 28.73 18.57 9.19
N SER A 148 27.44 18.40 9.50
CA SER A 148 26.37 18.09 8.53
C SER A 148 25.43 19.28 8.44
N ASP A 149 24.86 19.48 7.25
CA ASP A 149 23.88 20.54 7.00
C ASP A 149 22.79 19.99 6.09
N PHE A 150 21.62 19.70 6.68
CA PHE A 150 20.51 19.11 5.95
C PHE A 150 19.90 20.07 4.91
N LEU A 151 20.10 21.39 5.05
CA LEU A 151 19.63 22.38 4.09
C LEU A 151 20.29 22.23 2.71
N GLU A 152 21.46 21.59 2.66
CA GLU A 152 22.20 21.32 1.42
C GLU A 152 21.88 19.93 0.81
N TRP A 153 21.07 19.12 1.49
CA TRP A 153 20.74 17.78 1.00
C TRP A 153 19.85 17.86 -0.24
N LYS A 154 20.12 17.01 -1.20
CA LYS A 154 19.37 16.91 -2.45
C LYS A 154 18.73 15.53 -2.57
N PRO A 155 17.53 15.41 -3.16
CA PRO A 155 16.95 14.11 -3.44
C PRO A 155 17.89 13.22 -4.24
N LEU A 156 17.87 11.93 -3.93
CA LEU A 156 18.55 10.88 -4.68
C LEU A 156 17.47 10.09 -5.46
N ASP A 157 17.66 9.96 -6.77
CA ASP A 157 16.82 9.06 -7.57
C ASP A 157 17.10 7.60 -7.16
N LEU A 158 16.06 6.89 -6.77
CA LEU A 158 16.12 5.47 -6.38
C LEU A 158 15.76 4.51 -7.51
N MET A 159 15.62 4.99 -8.76
CA MET A 159 15.25 4.17 -9.90
C MET A 159 13.92 3.42 -9.63
N VAL A 160 12.84 4.17 -9.50
CA VAL A 160 11.50 3.65 -9.16
C VAL A 160 10.82 2.88 -10.29
N SER A 161 11.48 2.72 -11.44
CA SER A 161 11.06 1.89 -12.56
C SER A 161 12.28 1.35 -13.30
N GLU A 162 12.10 0.24 -14.03
CA GLU A 162 13.18 -0.38 -14.80
C GLU A 162 13.77 0.56 -15.86
N GLY A 163 12.96 1.45 -16.44
CA GLY A 163 13.39 2.44 -17.46
C GLY A 163 13.93 3.73 -16.86
N SER A 164 14.07 3.84 -15.55
CA SER A 164 14.61 5.03 -14.90
C SER A 164 16.08 5.19 -15.20
N ALA A 165 16.48 6.41 -15.61
CA ALA A 165 17.84 6.70 -16.08
C ALA A 165 18.87 6.78 -14.95
N GLY A 166 18.47 6.64 -13.70
CA GLY A 166 19.33 6.86 -12.55
C GLY A 166 19.44 8.34 -12.20
N GLU A 167 20.61 8.80 -11.83
CA GLU A 167 20.78 10.14 -11.30
C GLU A 167 20.62 11.24 -12.39
N ASP A 168 19.69 12.16 -12.17
CA ASP A 168 19.77 13.50 -12.74
C ASP A 168 20.52 14.41 -11.75
N PRO A 169 21.72 14.90 -12.10
CA PRO A 169 22.48 15.79 -11.21
C PRO A 169 21.78 17.12 -10.94
N ASN A 170 20.78 17.47 -11.75
CA ASN A 170 19.97 18.68 -11.61
C ASN A 170 18.62 18.41 -10.94
N GLU A 171 18.31 17.17 -10.56
CA GLU A 171 17.06 16.85 -9.91
C GLU A 171 16.97 17.52 -8.52
N HIS A 172 15.93 18.29 -8.36
CA HIS A 172 15.64 19.01 -7.12
C HIS A 172 14.35 18.52 -6.44
N ASN A 173 13.62 17.62 -7.09
CA ASN A 173 12.33 17.13 -6.62
C ASN A 173 12.41 15.65 -6.24
N MET A 174 11.74 15.31 -5.15
CA MET A 174 11.52 13.92 -4.79
C MET A 174 10.51 13.26 -5.71
N HIS A 175 10.73 11.98 -6.03
CA HIS A 175 9.70 11.19 -6.68
C HIS A 175 8.46 11.09 -5.78
N ARG A 176 7.28 11.35 -6.35
CA ARG A 176 6.00 11.30 -5.65
C ARG A 176 5.19 10.09 -6.13
N PHE A 177 4.93 9.15 -5.23
CA PHE A 177 4.00 8.05 -5.47
C PHE A 177 2.58 8.56 -5.25
N LYS A 178 1.77 8.56 -6.29
CA LYS A 178 0.39 9.05 -6.25
C LYS A 178 -0.51 8.02 -5.57
N GLY A 179 -1.34 8.46 -4.62
CA GLY A 179 -2.43 7.67 -4.07
C GLY A 179 -3.51 7.39 -5.11
N ASP A 180 -4.12 6.21 -5.04
CA ASP A 180 -5.20 5.83 -5.96
C ASP A 180 -6.43 6.72 -5.76
N GLU A 181 -6.99 7.22 -6.86
CA GLU A 181 -8.09 8.20 -6.83
C GLU A 181 -9.40 7.61 -6.31
N GLN A 182 -9.67 6.32 -6.58
CA GLN A 182 -10.89 5.68 -6.09
C GLN A 182 -10.81 5.39 -4.58
N LEU A 183 -9.64 4.95 -4.10
CA LEU A 183 -9.41 4.81 -2.67
C LEU A 183 -9.46 6.16 -1.95
N LEU A 184 -8.87 7.21 -2.52
CA LEU A 184 -8.91 8.55 -1.96
C LEU A 184 -10.35 9.07 -1.90
N ALA A 185 -11.11 8.95 -2.98
CA ALA A 185 -12.52 9.34 -2.99
C ALA A 185 -13.37 8.55 -1.97
N ALA A 186 -13.11 7.23 -1.81
CA ALA A 186 -13.75 6.42 -0.78
C ALA A 186 -13.42 6.93 0.62
N ALA A 187 -12.14 7.28 0.87
CA ALA A 187 -11.72 7.84 2.14
C ALA A 187 -12.39 9.20 2.41
N GLU A 188 -12.38 10.11 1.44
CA GLU A 188 -13.01 11.42 1.56
C GLU A 188 -14.53 11.33 1.82
N SER A 189 -15.21 10.34 1.24
CA SER A 189 -16.65 10.17 1.38
C SER A 189 -17.11 9.86 2.82
N VAL A 190 -16.21 9.33 3.65
CA VAL A 190 -16.51 8.92 5.04
C VAL A 190 -15.88 9.83 6.11
N THR A 191 -15.30 10.97 5.71
CA THR A 191 -14.68 11.94 6.66
C THR A 191 -15.67 12.41 7.73
N HIS A 192 -16.94 12.53 7.37
CA HIS A 192 -18.00 12.93 8.28
C HIS A 192 -18.26 11.95 9.43
N LEU A 193 -17.80 10.69 9.32
CA LEU A 193 -17.89 9.68 10.38
C LEU A 193 -16.78 9.83 11.43
N TYR A 194 -15.65 10.43 11.05
CA TYR A 194 -14.52 10.65 11.95
C TYR A 194 -14.76 11.88 12.83
N ARG A 195 -14.77 11.69 14.17
CA ARG A 195 -15.13 12.74 15.14
C ARG A 195 -13.98 13.15 16.07
N LYS A 196 -12.78 12.57 15.90
CA LYS A 196 -11.66 12.82 16.82
C LYS A 196 -10.72 13.92 16.33
N GLY A 197 -10.81 14.30 15.06
CA GLY A 197 -9.96 15.31 14.43
C GLY A 197 -10.42 15.61 13.01
N LYS A 198 -9.61 16.36 12.31
CA LYS A 198 -9.80 16.67 10.88
C LYS A 198 -9.28 15.52 10.03
N VAL A 199 -9.78 15.43 8.81
CA VAL A 199 -9.23 14.54 7.77
C VAL A 199 -8.88 15.41 6.58
N VAL A 200 -7.60 15.38 6.17
CA VAL A 200 -7.09 16.20 5.07
C VAL A 200 -6.30 15.35 4.08
N ALA A 201 -6.31 15.71 2.81
CA ALA A 201 -5.42 15.14 1.82
C ALA A 201 -4.05 15.86 1.88
N GLY A 202 -2.95 15.10 1.76
CA GLY A 202 -1.60 15.68 1.85
C GLY A 202 -0.52 14.74 1.35
N VAL A 203 0.72 15.07 1.69
CA VAL A 203 1.92 14.29 1.35
C VAL A 203 2.43 13.57 2.59
N ILE A 204 2.53 12.25 2.54
CA ILE A 204 3.12 11.42 3.60
C ILE A 204 4.58 11.15 3.25
N GLY A 205 5.49 11.56 4.12
CA GLY A 205 6.92 11.27 4.01
C GLY A 205 7.30 10.01 4.77
N SER A 206 8.17 9.18 4.19
CA SER A 206 8.63 7.95 4.84
C SER A 206 10.15 7.91 4.93
N ALA A 207 10.67 7.63 6.12
CA ALA A 207 12.08 7.33 6.36
C ALA A 207 12.23 6.42 7.57
N ASP A 208 13.24 5.56 7.60
CA ASP A 208 13.61 4.80 8.80
C ASP A 208 14.32 5.71 9.82
N PHE A 209 13.60 6.75 10.26
CA PHE A 209 14.11 7.81 11.10
C PHE A 209 13.01 8.37 12.01
N TRP A 210 13.32 8.57 13.28
CA TRP A 210 12.44 9.26 14.22
C TRP A 210 12.85 10.73 14.26
N ASN A 211 12.15 11.58 13.52
CA ASN A 211 12.46 12.99 13.39
C ASN A 211 11.79 13.81 14.49
N SER A 212 12.60 14.44 15.33
CA SER A 212 12.15 15.37 16.39
C SER A 212 12.80 16.75 16.27
N GLU A 213 13.52 17.00 15.17
CA GLU A 213 14.19 18.27 14.92
C GLU A 213 13.24 19.22 14.18
N LEU A 214 12.75 20.27 14.86
CA LEU A 214 11.75 21.18 14.30
C LEU A 214 12.23 21.88 13.03
N ASP A 215 13.49 22.29 12.96
CA ASP A 215 14.07 22.94 11.78
C ASP A 215 14.04 21.98 10.57
N ARG A 216 14.34 20.71 10.78
CA ARG A 216 14.26 19.68 9.74
C ARG A 216 12.81 19.38 9.34
N ILE A 217 11.90 19.30 10.30
CA ILE A 217 10.46 19.11 10.04
C ILE A 217 9.94 20.26 9.17
N GLN A 218 10.24 21.49 9.55
CA GLN A 218 9.83 22.69 8.80
C GLN A 218 10.48 22.75 7.41
N TRP A 219 11.75 22.36 7.29
CA TRP A 219 12.43 22.29 6.01
C TRP A 219 11.79 21.26 5.08
N LEU A 220 11.47 20.04 5.57
CA LEU A 220 10.79 19.00 4.82
C LEU A 220 9.40 19.45 4.38
N HIS A 221 8.64 20.09 5.28
CA HIS A 221 7.33 20.65 4.96
C HIS A 221 7.43 21.72 3.87
N SER A 222 8.28 22.73 4.06
CA SER A 222 8.39 23.87 3.14
C SER A 222 8.98 23.46 1.77
N ARG A 223 9.88 22.47 1.74
CA ARG A 223 10.59 22.07 0.53
C ARG A 223 9.87 21.00 -0.27
N TYR A 224 9.19 20.08 0.39
CA TYR A 224 8.58 18.89 -0.23
C TYR A 224 7.09 18.77 0.04
N ASP A 225 6.48 19.75 0.71
CA ASP A 225 5.05 19.82 1.01
C ASP A 225 4.57 18.65 1.88
N THR A 226 5.46 18.11 2.72
CA THR A 226 5.12 16.98 3.58
C THR A 226 4.16 17.39 4.68
N SER A 227 3.09 16.61 4.86
CA SER A 227 2.08 16.84 5.90
C SER A 227 2.33 15.98 7.14
N ALA A 228 2.96 14.83 6.95
CA ALA A 228 3.30 13.89 8.02
C ALA A 228 4.53 13.08 7.64
N GLU A 229 5.21 12.50 8.66
CA GLU A 229 6.37 11.62 8.49
C GLU A 229 6.19 10.32 9.29
N GLU A 230 6.51 9.20 8.66
CA GLU A 230 6.43 7.86 9.21
C GLU A 230 7.46 6.93 8.53
N MET A 231 7.34 5.59 8.60
CA MET A 231 8.42 4.70 8.21
C MET A 231 8.03 3.64 7.14
N GLU A 232 6.86 3.68 6.50
CA GLU A 232 6.36 2.57 5.66
C GLU A 232 5.76 2.97 4.32
N THR A 233 4.98 4.05 4.27
CA THR A 233 4.06 4.35 3.16
C THR A 233 4.75 4.42 1.81
N ALA A 234 5.86 5.15 1.70
CA ALA A 234 6.51 5.36 0.40
C ALA A 234 7.07 4.06 -0.18
N SER A 235 7.66 3.19 0.65
CA SER A 235 8.18 1.90 0.20
C SER A 235 7.06 0.94 -0.20
N ALA A 236 5.96 0.90 0.55
CA ALA A 236 4.78 0.11 0.20
C ALA A 236 4.12 0.63 -1.09
N ALA A 237 4.01 1.96 -1.26
CA ALA A 237 3.49 2.59 -2.47
C ALA A 237 4.35 2.27 -3.72
N GLN A 238 5.67 2.32 -3.58
CA GLN A 238 6.60 1.96 -4.66
C GLN A 238 6.38 0.52 -5.11
N ILE A 239 6.32 -0.41 -4.18
CA ILE A 239 6.09 -1.83 -4.48
C ILE A 239 4.70 -2.04 -5.08
N ALA A 240 3.64 -1.45 -4.51
CA ALA A 240 2.30 -1.52 -5.08
C ALA A 240 2.27 -1.02 -6.53
N GLY A 241 3.02 0.03 -6.85
CA GLY A 241 3.19 0.56 -8.21
C GLY A 241 3.81 -0.46 -9.17
N PHE A 242 4.86 -1.18 -8.77
CA PHE A 242 5.46 -2.24 -9.59
C PHE A 242 4.48 -3.37 -9.91
N PHE A 243 3.58 -3.69 -8.98
CA PHE A 243 2.54 -4.70 -9.18
C PHE A 243 1.24 -4.13 -9.77
N GLN A 244 1.20 -2.84 -10.08
CA GLN A 244 0.01 -2.14 -10.58
C GLN A 244 -1.23 -2.35 -9.68
N VAL A 245 -1.01 -2.37 -8.37
CA VAL A 245 -2.06 -2.49 -7.36
C VAL A 245 -2.44 -1.09 -6.85
N PRO A 246 -3.72 -0.69 -6.91
CA PRO A 246 -4.22 0.53 -6.31
C PRO A 246 -3.78 0.65 -4.84
N PHE A 247 -3.25 1.81 -4.46
CA PHE A 247 -2.63 2.02 -3.15
C PHE A 247 -3.04 3.36 -2.53
N LEU A 248 -3.28 3.36 -1.21
CA LEU A 248 -3.48 4.60 -0.44
C LEU A 248 -2.81 4.49 0.92
N GLY A 249 -1.98 5.49 1.26
CA GLY A 249 -1.50 5.71 2.62
C GLY A 249 -2.53 6.49 3.45
N ILE A 250 -2.75 6.12 4.71
CA ILE A 250 -3.59 6.86 5.66
C ILE A 250 -2.84 6.94 6.99
N ARG A 251 -2.63 8.14 7.50
CA ARG A 251 -1.91 8.35 8.76
C ARG A 251 -2.67 9.25 9.72
N VAL A 252 -2.81 8.79 10.95
CA VAL A 252 -3.25 9.63 12.06
C VAL A 252 -2.04 10.27 12.72
N LEU A 253 -2.13 11.54 13.04
CA LEU A 253 -1.05 12.22 13.74
C LEU A 253 -1.03 11.80 15.21
N SER A 254 0.09 11.22 15.65
CA SER A 254 0.32 10.76 17.03
C SER A 254 1.15 11.74 17.85
N ASN A 255 1.86 12.63 17.17
CA ASN A 255 2.73 13.65 17.76
C ASN A 255 2.98 14.76 16.73
N ASN A 256 3.14 15.97 17.24
CA ASN A 256 3.58 17.13 16.46
C ASN A 256 4.08 18.23 17.42
N ILE A 257 4.37 19.40 16.89
CA ILE A 257 4.85 20.54 17.67
C ILE A 257 3.84 20.98 18.77
N THR A 258 2.54 20.76 18.58
CA THR A 258 1.51 21.20 19.54
C THR A 258 1.41 20.33 20.79
N ASN A 259 2.04 19.14 20.79
CA ASN A 259 2.11 18.26 21.96
C ASN A 259 3.55 17.92 22.37
N ASP A 260 4.48 18.81 22.08
CA ASP A 260 5.93 18.66 22.37
C ASP A 260 6.53 17.37 21.77
N GLY A 261 6.02 16.92 20.62
CA GLY A 261 6.48 15.70 19.95
C GLY A 261 6.18 14.40 20.71
N ARG A 262 5.32 14.41 21.71
CA ARG A 262 4.99 13.23 22.52
C ARG A 262 4.08 12.28 21.74
N TYR A 263 4.49 11.03 21.65
CA TYR A 263 3.71 9.99 20.99
C TYR A 263 2.46 9.61 21.78
N ASP A 264 1.28 9.69 21.15
CA ASP A 264 0.02 9.19 21.71
C ASP A 264 -0.41 7.88 21.02
N ALA A 265 -0.23 6.77 21.72
CA ALA A 265 -0.56 5.44 21.22
C ALA A 265 -2.06 5.22 20.92
N LYS A 266 -2.95 6.00 21.53
CA LYS A 266 -4.42 5.90 21.31
C LYS A 266 -4.82 6.30 19.90
N THR A 267 -3.99 7.06 19.21
CA THR A 267 -4.22 7.48 17.84
C THR A 267 -4.26 6.31 16.87
N GLY A 268 -3.47 5.24 17.10
CA GLY A 268 -3.46 4.05 16.28
C GLY A 268 -4.82 3.34 16.21
N GLU A 269 -5.56 3.30 17.32
CA GLU A 269 -6.95 2.75 17.31
C GLU A 269 -7.91 3.65 16.53
N ALA A 270 -7.74 4.97 16.65
CA ALA A 270 -8.57 5.93 15.92
C ALA A 270 -8.38 5.81 14.41
N CYS A 271 -7.15 5.57 13.95
CA CYS A 271 -6.85 5.30 12.55
C CYS A 271 -7.59 4.05 12.05
N GLN A 272 -7.54 2.95 12.81
CA GLN A 272 -8.20 1.71 12.43
C GLN A 272 -9.72 1.85 12.30
N ASP A 273 -10.36 2.65 13.18
CA ASP A 273 -11.79 2.93 13.09
C ASP A 273 -12.12 3.61 11.76
N TYR A 274 -11.39 4.67 11.45
CA TYR A 274 -11.58 5.40 10.20
C TYR A 274 -11.29 4.53 8.97
N VAL A 275 -10.19 3.78 8.97
CA VAL A 275 -9.81 2.91 7.85
C VAL A 275 -10.84 1.79 7.64
N TYR A 276 -11.47 1.28 8.69
CA TYR A 276 -12.54 0.32 8.53
C TYR A 276 -13.73 0.89 7.73
N ASP A 277 -14.11 2.15 8.00
CA ASP A 277 -15.17 2.82 7.24
C ASP A 277 -14.74 3.11 5.79
N VAL A 278 -13.46 3.47 5.56
CA VAL A 278 -12.88 3.62 4.22
C VAL A 278 -12.96 2.31 3.43
N VAL A 279 -12.58 1.19 4.04
CA VAL A 279 -12.64 -0.14 3.40
C VAL A 279 -14.07 -0.50 3.03
N LYS A 280 -15.05 -0.24 3.91
CA LYS A 280 -16.47 -0.45 3.59
C LYS A 280 -16.94 0.39 2.42
N ALA A 281 -16.60 1.68 2.41
CA ALA A 281 -16.95 2.59 1.32
C ALA A 281 -16.33 2.13 -0.01
N TYR A 282 -15.06 1.74 -0.01
CA TYR A 282 -14.38 1.24 -1.19
C TYR A 282 -14.99 -0.08 -1.71
N ILE A 283 -15.26 -1.04 -0.83
CA ILE A 283 -15.93 -2.31 -1.17
C ILE A 283 -17.30 -2.05 -1.82
N ALA A 284 -18.05 -1.05 -1.34
CA ALA A 284 -19.33 -0.68 -1.93
C ALA A 284 -19.21 -0.20 -3.39
N THR A 285 -18.06 0.36 -3.79
CA THR A 285 -17.81 0.73 -5.20
C THR A 285 -17.49 -0.48 -6.08
N LEU A 286 -16.86 -1.53 -5.51
CA LEU A 286 -16.50 -2.76 -6.23
C LEU A 286 -17.69 -3.69 -6.50
N LYS A 287 -18.79 -3.51 -5.77
CA LYS A 287 -20.03 -4.31 -5.90
C LYS A 287 -21.02 -3.74 -6.91
N ARG A 288 -20.74 -2.57 -7.46
CA ARG A 288 -21.55 -1.91 -8.51
C ARG A 288 -21.07 -2.32 -9.90
#